data_70a185adbf51b37da2c0dbe0a600d116
#
_entry.id   70a185adbf51b37da2c0dbe0a600d116
#
_cell.length_a   1.000
_cell.length_b   1.000
_cell.length_c   1.000
_cell.angle_alpha   90.00
_cell.angle_beta   90.00
_cell.angle_gamma   90.00
#
_symmetry.space_group_name_H-M   'P 1'
#
loop_
_entity.id
_entity.type
_entity.pdbx_description
1 polymer ?
#
loop_
_entity_poly.entity_id
_entity_poly.type
_entity_poly.pdbx_seq_one_letter_code
_entity_poly.pdbx_strand_id
1 'polypeptide(L)'
;MTGRPDAFAVPDVTVVVAVYNTMPYLTECLNSLVGQSIGLDRLEVVAVDDGSTDDSGAELDRFAKRYPGTVKVVHQPNSGGPAMPSNRALELATGRYVYFIGSDDYLGEEALERMVTCADTNDSDVVIGKMVGTNGRYVRQSLYKTNEPDISLYGPELPFALANTKLFRRDLVEQHKLRFPEDMPVGSDQPFTIEACVRARKISVVADYTCYYAVKRGDASNITYRADHLARLRCAAAIMDRTAELIEAGPKRDAVFKRHFAWELSKLIRDDFVGLDDETKRNICAGITRLADAYLTDALSDSLSVKLRARLRLAQRGAVDELCRAITEEAAHGAPPFHLEGGRAFARYPGFRDAGLDLPDRCFELVGEIVPGRLANKTELVESGWVQTGDELALALTVRIGVVGDTGSAVVRLVEGAMPKSADKARARRLPGGRDLPPAQGEFTREVTADGDATLLRARIPLAADKSKRGVRVFVDVAGGTYEIPVRGEGHPMPLARRWHGEADPYRVAARPNSKGRLVISTGPLHPPKTSLGSRLRSRLLGAQRSKRK
;
A
#
# COMPACT_ATOMS: atom_id res chain seq x y z
N MET A 1 29.40 -7.24 60.85
CA MET A 1 29.59 -7.17 59.39
C MET A 1 28.44 -6.33 58.81
N THR A 2 28.70 -5.07 58.65
CA THR A 2 27.73 -4.11 58.11
C THR A 2 27.81 -4.16 56.58
N GLY A 3 26.86 -4.88 55.94
CA GLY A 3 26.73 -4.85 54.50
C GLY A 3 26.46 -3.42 54.06
N ARG A 4 27.30 -2.93 53.13
CA ARG A 4 26.98 -1.74 52.34
C ARG A 4 25.58 -1.96 51.68
N PRO A 5 24.69 -0.98 51.66
CA PRO A 5 23.50 -1.08 50.83
C PRO A 5 23.99 -1.24 49.40
N ASP A 6 23.56 -2.31 48.74
CA ASP A 6 23.82 -2.55 47.33
C ASP A 6 23.42 -1.28 46.56
N ALA A 7 24.39 -0.68 45.86
CA ALA A 7 24.12 0.36 44.92
C ALA A 7 23.05 -0.22 43.95
N PHE A 8 21.87 0.37 43.88
CA PHE A 8 20.79 -0.05 42.98
C PHE A 8 21.39 -0.26 41.59
N ALA A 9 21.39 -1.49 41.11
CA ALA A 9 21.89 -1.79 39.79
C ALA A 9 21.12 -0.92 38.77
N VAL A 10 21.85 -0.31 37.84
CA VAL A 10 21.23 0.50 36.79
C VAL A 10 20.27 -0.41 36.02
N PRO A 11 18.98 -0.07 35.87
CA PRO A 11 18.06 -0.90 35.13
C PRO A 11 18.49 -1.01 33.66
N ASP A 12 18.17 -2.10 33.00
CA ASP A 12 18.47 -2.25 31.60
C ASP A 12 17.59 -1.34 30.74
N VAL A 13 16.30 -1.24 31.07
CA VAL A 13 15.35 -0.46 30.28
C VAL A 13 14.53 0.48 31.17
N THR A 14 14.46 1.74 30.78
CA THR A 14 13.40 2.65 31.22
C THR A 14 12.30 2.67 30.15
N VAL A 15 11.09 2.27 30.53
CA VAL A 15 9.89 2.44 29.69
C VAL A 15 9.23 3.75 30.00
N VAL A 16 9.08 4.60 28.99
CA VAL A 16 8.41 5.91 29.05
C VAL A 16 6.96 5.76 28.62
N VAL A 17 6.04 6.20 29.47
CA VAL A 17 4.59 6.18 29.23
C VAL A 17 4.00 7.58 29.41
N ALA A 18 3.61 8.23 28.31
CA ALA A 18 2.84 9.46 28.35
C ALA A 18 1.34 9.11 28.43
N VAL A 19 0.65 9.62 29.47
CA VAL A 19 -0.73 9.23 29.78
C VAL A 19 -1.63 10.46 29.77
N TYR A 20 -2.75 10.37 29.04
CA TYR A 20 -3.84 11.34 29.07
C TYR A 20 -5.17 10.68 28.70
N ASN A 21 -6.09 10.57 29.65
CA ASN A 21 -7.44 10.01 29.46
C ASN A 21 -7.42 8.68 28.68
N THR A 22 -6.80 7.65 29.28
CA THR A 22 -6.52 6.39 28.58
C THR A 22 -7.26 5.18 29.17
N MET A 23 -8.09 5.37 30.20
CA MET A 23 -8.90 4.25 30.72
C MET A 23 -9.93 3.80 29.67
N PRO A 24 -10.23 2.47 29.57
CA PRO A 24 -9.71 1.38 30.42
C PRO A 24 -8.40 0.73 29.92
N TYR A 25 -7.78 1.21 28.83
CA TYR A 25 -6.63 0.57 28.17
C TYR A 25 -5.36 0.60 29.04
N LEU A 26 -5.20 1.64 29.87
CA LEU A 26 -4.00 1.87 30.68
C LEU A 26 -3.66 0.68 31.58
N THR A 27 -4.67 0.03 32.15
CA THR A 27 -4.45 -1.13 33.04
C THR A 27 -3.76 -2.27 32.30
N GLU A 28 -4.15 -2.57 31.05
CA GLU A 28 -3.51 -3.61 30.23
C GLU A 28 -2.08 -3.22 29.84
N CYS A 29 -1.87 -1.95 29.47
CA CYS A 29 -0.55 -1.39 29.21
C CYS A 29 0.38 -1.63 30.41
N LEU A 30 0.03 -1.14 31.58
CA LEU A 30 0.86 -1.26 32.79
C LEU A 30 1.09 -2.70 33.22
N ASN A 31 0.06 -3.58 33.15
CA ASN A 31 0.22 -5.00 33.42
C ASN A 31 1.24 -5.64 32.48
N SER A 32 1.21 -5.30 31.18
CA SER A 32 2.16 -5.82 30.21
C SER A 32 3.61 -5.40 30.48
N LEU A 33 3.80 -4.24 31.12
CA LEU A 33 5.14 -3.74 31.52
C LEU A 33 5.67 -4.46 32.75
N VAL A 34 4.88 -4.53 33.82
CA VAL A 34 5.33 -5.20 35.05
C VAL A 34 5.39 -6.72 34.94
N GLY A 35 4.77 -7.28 33.90
CA GLY A 35 4.82 -8.71 33.56
C GLY A 35 5.93 -9.09 32.58
N GLN A 36 6.85 -8.19 32.25
CA GLN A 36 7.93 -8.51 31.30
C GLN A 36 8.91 -9.56 31.85
N SER A 37 9.32 -10.50 31.01
CA SER A 37 10.26 -11.58 31.34
C SER A 37 11.65 -11.10 31.76
N ILE A 38 12.01 -9.87 31.38
CA ILE A 38 13.30 -9.26 31.77
C ILE A 38 13.43 -9.09 33.29
N GLY A 39 12.32 -9.06 34.04
CA GLY A 39 12.29 -8.93 35.51
C GLY A 39 12.23 -7.47 35.99
N LEU A 40 11.62 -7.28 37.17
CA LEU A 40 11.39 -5.96 37.75
C LEU A 40 12.71 -5.28 38.24
N ASP A 41 13.72 -6.02 38.52
CA ASP A 41 15.06 -5.55 38.93
C ASP A 41 15.85 -4.90 37.77
N ARG A 42 15.49 -5.24 36.54
CA ARG A 42 16.11 -4.72 35.31
C ARG A 42 15.21 -3.71 34.58
N LEU A 43 14.01 -3.44 35.12
CA LEU A 43 12.99 -2.59 34.54
C LEU A 43 12.74 -1.34 35.37
N GLU A 44 12.68 -0.21 34.73
CA GLU A 44 12.14 1.05 35.23
C GLU A 44 10.97 1.49 34.36
N VAL A 45 9.86 1.90 34.94
CA VAL A 45 8.73 2.52 34.23
C VAL A 45 8.58 3.94 34.74
N VAL A 46 8.67 4.91 33.85
CA VAL A 46 8.41 6.32 34.15
C VAL A 46 7.13 6.74 33.40
N ALA A 47 6.04 6.85 34.14
CA ALA A 47 4.74 7.26 33.62
C ALA A 47 4.47 8.71 33.99
N VAL A 48 4.11 9.53 32.99
CA VAL A 48 3.74 10.93 33.22
C VAL A 48 2.27 11.10 32.85
N ASP A 49 1.46 11.42 33.86
CA ASP A 49 0.05 11.81 33.71
C ASP A 49 -0.02 13.28 33.30
N ASP A 50 -0.45 13.54 32.10
CA ASP A 50 -0.55 14.86 31.49
C ASP A 50 -1.91 15.52 31.81
N GLY A 51 -2.31 15.48 33.09
CA GLY A 51 -3.52 16.12 33.57
C GLY A 51 -4.79 15.38 33.16
N SER A 52 -4.81 14.05 33.30
CA SER A 52 -6.00 13.23 33.01
C SER A 52 -7.20 13.65 33.90
N THR A 53 -8.38 13.59 33.30
CA THR A 53 -9.67 13.88 33.97
C THR A 53 -10.50 12.62 34.21
N ASP A 54 -10.03 11.48 33.71
CA ASP A 54 -10.56 10.14 34.00
C ASP A 54 -9.75 9.46 35.11
N ASP A 55 -10.00 8.17 35.36
CA ASP A 55 -9.31 7.41 36.41
C ASP A 55 -7.84 7.04 36.08
N SER A 56 -7.26 7.56 34.98
CA SER A 56 -5.88 7.23 34.59
C SER A 56 -4.86 7.62 35.66
N GLY A 57 -4.95 8.81 36.25
CA GLY A 57 -4.04 9.24 37.33
C GLY A 57 -4.11 8.32 38.56
N ALA A 58 -5.31 7.94 38.99
CA ALA A 58 -5.51 7.02 40.12
C ALA A 58 -4.97 5.62 39.81
N GLU A 59 -5.10 5.15 38.58
CA GLU A 59 -4.55 3.86 38.15
C GLU A 59 -3.02 3.87 38.17
N LEU A 60 -2.39 4.94 37.72
CA LEU A 60 -0.93 5.12 37.82
C LEU A 60 -0.44 5.06 39.27
N ASP A 61 -1.11 5.78 40.18
CA ASP A 61 -0.77 5.77 41.62
C ASP A 61 -0.92 4.37 42.23
N ARG A 62 -1.94 3.63 41.82
CA ARG A 62 -2.16 2.25 42.23
C ARG A 62 -0.97 1.35 41.85
N PHE A 63 -0.44 1.50 40.62
CA PHE A 63 0.73 0.77 40.16
C PHE A 63 2.01 1.21 40.85
N ALA A 64 2.24 2.51 41.03
CA ALA A 64 3.41 3.02 41.76
C ALA A 64 3.46 2.49 43.21
N LYS A 65 2.31 2.44 43.88
CA LYS A 65 2.20 1.87 45.23
C LYS A 65 2.46 0.35 45.26
N ARG A 66 2.03 -0.36 44.21
CA ARG A 66 2.18 -1.82 44.14
C ARG A 66 3.61 -2.25 43.75
N TYR A 67 4.30 -1.45 42.95
CA TYR A 67 5.63 -1.74 42.42
C TYR A 67 6.63 -0.62 42.74
N PRO A 68 6.88 -0.38 44.07
CA PRO A 68 7.77 0.68 44.50
C PRO A 68 9.19 0.42 44.02
N GLY A 69 9.85 1.45 43.51
CA GLY A 69 11.19 1.36 42.94
C GLY A 69 11.22 1.01 41.44
N THR A 70 10.19 0.33 40.92
CA THR A 70 10.09 0.01 39.48
C THR A 70 9.22 1.03 38.75
N VAL A 71 8.06 1.40 39.30
CA VAL A 71 7.11 2.34 38.66
C VAL A 71 7.20 3.70 39.33
N LYS A 72 7.60 4.72 38.56
CA LYS A 72 7.65 6.13 38.96
C LYS A 72 6.54 6.88 38.23
N VAL A 73 5.79 7.70 38.95
CA VAL A 73 4.70 8.48 38.40
C VAL A 73 4.95 9.97 38.64
N VAL A 74 4.64 10.78 37.63
CA VAL A 74 4.66 12.22 37.70
C VAL A 74 3.32 12.72 37.18
N HIS A 75 2.66 13.63 37.94
CA HIS A 75 1.47 14.32 37.52
C HIS A 75 1.84 15.74 37.09
N GLN A 76 1.31 16.21 35.98
CA GLN A 76 1.50 17.57 35.48
C GLN A 76 0.22 18.11 34.87
N PRO A 77 0.05 19.46 34.77
CA PRO A 77 -1.03 20.03 33.98
C PRO A 77 -0.98 19.59 32.52
N ASN A 78 -2.15 19.45 31.87
CA ASN A 78 -2.22 19.03 30.47
C ASN A 78 -1.42 19.97 29.58
N SER A 79 -0.51 19.40 28.81
CA SER A 79 0.40 20.10 27.90
C SER A 79 -0.08 20.15 26.44
N GLY A 80 -1.19 19.48 26.12
CA GLY A 80 -1.79 19.45 24.78
C GLY A 80 -1.25 18.36 23.85
N GLY A 81 -0.30 17.51 24.29
CA GLY A 81 0.24 16.44 23.46
C GLY A 81 1.24 15.54 24.16
N PRO A 82 1.67 14.44 23.52
CA PRO A 82 2.54 13.45 24.16
C PRO A 82 4.02 13.89 24.26
N ALA A 83 4.42 14.99 23.63
CA ALA A 83 5.83 15.41 23.57
C ALA A 83 6.37 15.82 24.94
N MET A 84 5.71 16.75 25.62
CA MET A 84 6.15 17.26 26.92
C MET A 84 6.19 16.17 28.00
N PRO A 85 5.15 15.33 28.21
CA PRO A 85 5.22 14.24 29.17
C PRO A 85 6.30 13.22 28.81
N SER A 86 6.56 12.94 27.51
CA SER A 86 7.65 12.07 27.09
C SER A 86 9.03 12.67 27.40
N ASN A 87 9.24 13.95 27.15
CA ASN A 87 10.48 14.66 27.49
C ASN A 87 10.70 14.66 29.01
N ARG A 88 9.64 14.90 29.78
CA ARG A 88 9.71 14.85 31.26
C ARG A 88 10.10 13.47 31.78
N ALA A 89 9.55 12.41 31.19
CA ALA A 89 9.91 11.04 31.54
C ALA A 89 11.37 10.72 31.15
N LEU A 90 11.84 11.22 30.00
CA LEU A 90 13.23 11.08 29.57
C LEU A 90 14.24 11.68 30.56
N GLU A 91 13.93 12.83 31.14
CA GLU A 91 14.77 13.47 32.17
C GLU A 91 14.96 12.60 33.42
N LEU A 92 13.99 11.74 33.70
CA LEU A 92 13.97 10.85 34.87
C LEU A 92 14.47 9.45 34.57
N ALA A 93 14.70 9.12 33.30
CA ALA A 93 15.13 7.82 32.82
C ALA A 93 16.55 7.51 33.28
N THR A 94 16.75 6.34 33.91
CA THR A 94 18.06 5.89 34.40
C THR A 94 18.58 4.64 33.72
N GLY A 95 17.72 3.92 32.96
CA GLY A 95 18.08 2.68 32.26
C GLY A 95 19.15 2.84 31.20
N ARG A 96 19.87 1.74 30.88
CA ARG A 96 20.83 1.70 29.75
C ARG A 96 20.16 1.99 28.41
N TYR A 97 18.92 1.57 28.30
CA TYR A 97 18.05 1.79 27.14
C TYR A 97 16.77 2.53 27.56
N VAL A 98 16.17 3.23 26.61
CA VAL A 98 14.85 3.86 26.76
C VAL A 98 13.90 3.27 25.70
N TYR A 99 12.69 2.94 26.14
CA TYR A 99 11.62 2.45 25.30
C TYR A 99 10.36 3.29 25.45
N PHE A 100 9.67 3.62 24.37
CA PHE A 100 8.42 4.38 24.40
C PHE A 100 7.24 3.51 24.05
N ILE A 101 6.16 3.63 24.82
CA ILE A 101 4.91 2.93 24.55
C ILE A 101 3.72 3.89 24.63
N GLY A 102 2.73 3.70 23.75
CA GLY A 102 1.43 4.36 23.89
C GLY A 102 0.67 3.77 25.08
N SER A 103 0.07 4.64 25.90
CA SER A 103 -0.67 4.23 27.11
C SER A 103 -1.93 3.39 26.82
N ASP A 104 -2.34 3.29 25.55
CA ASP A 104 -3.45 2.47 25.04
C ASP A 104 -2.99 1.17 24.33
N ASP A 105 -1.69 0.91 24.28
CA ASP A 105 -1.06 -0.24 23.64
C ASP A 105 -0.44 -1.16 24.70
N TYR A 106 0.02 -2.37 24.30
CA TYR A 106 0.67 -3.29 25.24
C TYR A 106 1.81 -4.08 24.58
N LEU A 107 2.71 -4.62 25.40
CA LEU A 107 3.86 -5.41 24.97
C LEU A 107 3.58 -6.91 25.06
N GLY A 108 4.28 -7.69 24.22
CA GLY A 108 4.45 -9.12 24.43
C GLY A 108 5.34 -9.38 25.64
N GLU A 109 5.12 -10.48 26.36
CA GLU A 109 5.80 -10.83 27.63
C GLU A 109 7.34 -10.81 27.55
N GLU A 110 7.92 -11.28 26.42
CA GLU A 110 9.37 -11.35 26.20
C GLU A 110 9.93 -10.14 25.43
N ALA A 111 9.14 -9.10 25.21
CA ALA A 111 9.48 -8.01 24.28
C ALA A 111 10.76 -7.27 24.67
N LEU A 112 10.85 -6.81 25.92
CA LEU A 112 12.00 -6.03 26.38
C LEU A 112 13.25 -6.88 26.47
N GLU A 113 13.15 -8.11 26.98
CA GLU A 113 14.28 -9.04 27.08
C GLU A 113 14.87 -9.35 25.69
N ARG A 114 14.03 -9.65 24.70
CA ARG A 114 14.47 -9.92 23.32
C ARG A 114 15.12 -8.70 22.67
N MET A 115 14.54 -7.52 22.86
CA MET A 115 15.10 -6.29 22.27
C MET A 115 16.41 -5.89 22.94
N VAL A 116 16.55 -6.02 24.26
CA VAL A 116 17.80 -5.76 24.98
C VAL A 116 18.87 -6.78 24.57
N THR A 117 18.53 -8.06 24.51
CA THR A 117 19.44 -9.11 24.04
C THR A 117 19.91 -8.85 22.60
N CYS A 118 19.01 -8.42 21.73
CA CYS A 118 19.34 -8.04 20.36
C CYS A 118 20.30 -6.83 20.33
N ALA A 119 20.01 -5.79 21.14
CA ALA A 119 20.85 -4.60 21.24
C ALA A 119 22.26 -4.93 21.74
N ASP A 120 22.36 -5.73 22.78
CA ASP A 120 23.64 -6.11 23.38
C ASP A 120 24.44 -7.03 22.43
N THR A 121 23.77 -8.00 21.78
CA THR A 121 24.43 -8.95 20.86
C THR A 121 24.99 -8.26 19.62
N ASN A 122 24.25 -7.30 19.05
CA ASN A 122 24.63 -6.62 17.80
C ASN A 122 25.36 -5.30 18.04
N ASP A 123 25.51 -4.83 19.28
CA ASP A 123 25.93 -3.48 19.65
C ASP A 123 25.10 -2.40 18.93
N SER A 124 23.78 -2.55 18.99
CA SER A 124 22.85 -1.66 18.31
C SER A 124 22.46 -0.47 19.19
N ASP A 125 22.34 0.68 18.56
CA ASP A 125 21.87 1.90 19.23
C ASP A 125 20.35 2.03 19.17
N VAL A 126 19.70 1.40 18.16
CA VAL A 126 18.26 1.35 18.01
C VAL A 126 17.82 -0.07 17.68
N VAL A 127 16.79 -0.58 18.38
CA VAL A 127 16.16 -1.87 18.06
C VAL A 127 14.66 -1.69 17.82
N ILE A 128 14.21 -2.26 16.72
CA ILE A 128 12.81 -2.22 16.29
C ILE A 128 12.18 -3.58 16.54
N GLY A 129 11.26 -3.66 17.50
CA GLY A 129 10.47 -4.86 17.74
C GLY A 129 9.30 -4.99 16.77
N LYS A 130 8.96 -6.23 16.38
CA LYS A 130 7.79 -6.50 15.55
C LYS A 130 6.52 -5.97 16.20
N MET A 131 5.79 -5.16 15.44
CA MET A 131 4.51 -4.58 15.82
C MET A 131 3.38 -5.23 15.02
N VAL A 132 2.27 -5.54 15.69
CA VAL A 132 1.02 -5.96 15.07
C VAL A 132 -0.13 -5.06 15.53
N GLY A 133 -1.13 -4.89 14.68
CA GLY A 133 -2.34 -4.16 15.06
C GLY A 133 -3.40 -5.09 15.61
N THR A 134 -4.13 -4.63 16.62
CA THR A 134 -5.32 -5.29 17.17
C THR A 134 -6.58 -4.49 16.86
N ASN A 135 -7.76 -5.08 17.04
CA ASN A 135 -9.06 -4.47 16.77
C ASN A 135 -9.18 -3.86 15.35
N GLY A 136 -8.52 -4.48 14.35
CA GLY A 136 -8.53 -4.00 12.97
C GLY A 136 -7.60 -2.80 12.69
N ARG A 137 -6.67 -2.47 13.60
CA ARG A 137 -5.59 -1.52 13.32
C ARG A 137 -4.60 -2.11 12.32
N TYR A 138 -4.38 -1.43 11.21
CA TYR A 138 -3.41 -1.86 10.22
C TYR A 138 -1.99 -1.45 10.63
N VAL A 139 -1.07 -2.41 10.59
CA VAL A 139 0.38 -2.19 10.73
C VAL A 139 1.10 -2.85 9.56
N ARG A 140 1.94 -2.10 8.87
CA ARG A 140 2.72 -2.60 7.72
C ARG A 140 3.72 -3.66 8.19
N GLN A 141 3.67 -4.85 7.60
CA GLN A 141 4.48 -6.00 8.01
C GLN A 141 5.77 -6.20 7.21
N SER A 142 6.04 -5.35 6.22
CA SER A 142 7.19 -5.56 5.32
C SER A 142 8.55 -5.45 6.00
N LEU A 143 8.65 -4.67 7.09
CA LEU A 143 9.85 -4.53 7.91
C LEU A 143 10.12 -5.78 8.79
N TYR A 144 9.08 -6.54 9.13
CA TYR A 144 9.12 -7.61 10.12
C TYR A 144 9.14 -9.02 9.48
N LYS A 145 9.86 -9.21 8.38
CA LYS A 145 9.94 -10.51 7.69
C LYS A 145 10.95 -11.45 8.34
N THR A 146 12.10 -10.92 8.73
CA THR A 146 13.24 -11.64 9.32
C THR A 146 13.91 -10.75 10.36
N ASN A 147 14.59 -11.39 11.33
CA ASN A 147 15.50 -10.66 12.22
C ASN A 147 16.64 -10.08 11.40
N GLU A 148 16.94 -8.81 11.61
CA GLU A 148 18.02 -8.12 10.89
C GLU A 148 18.98 -7.50 11.93
N PRO A 149 20.27 -7.83 11.87
CA PRO A 149 21.26 -7.30 12.81
C PRO A 149 21.60 -5.84 12.54
N ASP A 150 21.43 -5.38 11.31
CA ASP A 150 21.69 -4.00 10.91
C ASP A 150 20.89 -3.64 9.65
N ILE A 151 20.07 -2.59 9.75
CA ILE A 151 19.31 -2.04 8.62
C ILE A 151 19.58 -0.55 8.45
N SER A 152 19.41 -0.06 7.25
CA SER A 152 19.58 1.35 6.96
C SER A 152 18.27 2.14 7.10
N LEU A 153 18.33 3.34 7.70
CA LEU A 153 17.24 4.32 7.64
C LEU A 153 16.82 4.62 6.20
N TYR A 154 17.76 4.57 5.27
CA TYR A 154 17.55 4.90 3.86
C TYR A 154 17.06 3.71 3.02
N GLY A 155 16.77 2.58 3.66
CA GLY A 155 16.15 1.42 3.02
C GLY A 155 14.65 1.65 2.72
N PRO A 156 14.02 0.73 1.98
CA PRO A 156 12.64 0.92 1.51
C PRO A 156 11.58 0.80 2.62
N GLU A 157 11.93 0.26 3.80
CA GLU A 157 10.96 -0.11 4.83
C GLU A 157 10.99 0.82 6.04
N LEU A 158 12.18 1.14 6.57
CA LEU A 158 12.31 1.91 7.82
C LEU A 158 11.71 3.32 7.74
N PRO A 159 11.79 4.08 6.63
CA PRO A 159 11.11 5.37 6.54
C PRO A 159 9.59 5.30 6.77
N PHE A 160 8.97 4.13 6.57
CA PHE A 160 7.54 3.91 6.83
C PHE A 160 7.23 3.40 8.24
N ALA A 161 8.22 3.34 9.13
CA ALA A 161 8.10 2.87 10.52
C ALA A 161 8.78 3.86 11.50
N LEU A 162 8.43 5.15 11.41
CA LEU A 162 9.06 6.23 12.19
C LEU A 162 8.40 6.52 13.54
N ALA A 163 7.47 5.69 14.01
CA ALA A 163 6.97 5.81 15.38
C ALA A 163 8.12 5.59 16.40
N ASN A 164 8.05 6.26 17.54
CA ASN A 164 9.07 6.13 18.60
C ASN A 164 9.02 4.81 19.39
N THR A 165 8.09 3.90 19.06
CA THR A 165 7.93 2.57 19.69
C THR A 165 9.12 1.65 19.38
N LYS A 166 10.30 2.02 19.84
CA LYS A 166 11.60 1.38 19.63
C LYS A 166 12.42 1.42 20.91
N LEU A 167 13.38 0.53 21.00
CA LEU A 167 14.40 0.58 22.04
C LEU A 167 15.55 1.47 21.55
N PHE A 168 15.89 2.49 22.32
CA PHE A 168 16.99 3.42 22.03
C PHE A 168 18.06 3.30 23.11
N ARG A 169 19.33 3.24 22.73
CA ARG A 169 20.43 3.36 23.68
C ARG A 169 20.37 4.74 24.34
N ARG A 170 20.30 4.82 25.68
CA ARG A 170 20.16 6.10 26.38
C ARG A 170 21.33 7.04 26.13
N ASP A 171 22.56 6.51 26.03
CA ASP A 171 23.74 7.33 25.72
C ASP A 171 23.60 8.05 24.35
N LEU A 172 23.01 7.41 23.33
CA LEU A 172 22.70 8.08 22.05
C LEU A 172 21.74 9.26 22.27
N VAL A 173 20.67 9.04 23.05
CA VAL A 173 19.65 10.06 23.34
C VAL A 173 20.27 11.25 24.07
N GLU A 174 21.10 11.01 25.10
CA GLU A 174 21.70 12.05 25.92
C GLU A 174 22.86 12.78 25.19
N GLN A 175 23.73 12.02 24.49
CA GLN A 175 24.85 12.60 23.74
C GLN A 175 24.37 13.61 22.69
N HIS A 176 23.27 13.30 22.03
CA HIS A 176 22.71 14.15 20.97
C HIS A 176 21.56 15.03 21.46
N LYS A 177 21.24 15.00 22.76
CA LYS A 177 20.17 15.80 23.39
C LYS A 177 18.83 15.63 22.66
N LEU A 178 18.52 14.37 22.24
CA LEU A 178 17.31 14.10 21.50
C LEU A 178 16.07 14.37 22.36
N ARG A 179 15.17 15.22 21.87
CA ARG A 179 13.91 15.56 22.55
C ARG A 179 12.77 15.65 21.54
N PHE A 180 11.58 15.41 22.00
CA PHE A 180 10.38 15.59 21.18
C PHE A 180 10.06 17.07 21.04
N PRO A 181 9.79 17.60 19.85
CA PRO A 181 9.32 18.99 19.70
C PRO A 181 7.93 19.13 20.34
N GLU A 182 7.82 20.10 21.27
CA GLU A 182 6.64 20.27 22.11
C GLU A 182 5.54 21.13 21.45
N ASP A 183 5.89 21.83 20.38
CA ASP A 183 5.00 22.66 19.56
C ASP A 183 4.24 21.89 18.48
N MET A 184 4.45 20.57 18.41
CA MET A 184 3.83 19.70 17.42
C MET A 184 2.68 18.87 18.01
N PRO A 185 1.42 19.18 17.70
CA PRO A 185 0.27 18.42 18.22
C PRO A 185 0.18 16.99 17.66
N VAL A 186 0.80 16.72 16.49
CA VAL A 186 0.85 15.38 15.86
C VAL A 186 2.20 15.13 15.23
N GLY A 187 2.67 13.88 15.29
CA GLY A 187 3.89 13.43 14.62
C GLY A 187 5.18 13.92 15.29
N SER A 188 5.15 14.39 16.53
CA SER A 188 6.33 14.79 17.31
C SER A 188 7.34 13.65 17.54
N ASP A 189 6.90 12.40 17.40
CA ASP A 189 7.73 11.19 17.45
C ASP A 189 8.67 11.05 16.25
N GLN A 190 8.32 11.63 15.11
CA GLN A 190 9.10 11.46 13.87
C GLN A 190 10.44 12.21 13.89
N PRO A 191 10.53 13.51 14.24
CA PRO A 191 11.82 14.19 14.34
C PRO A 191 12.79 13.50 15.29
N PHE A 192 12.31 13.08 16.47
CA PHE A 192 13.08 12.31 17.44
C PHE A 192 13.61 11.01 16.83
N THR A 193 12.72 10.22 16.22
CA THR A 193 13.08 8.91 15.64
C THR A 193 14.00 9.04 14.44
N ILE A 194 13.76 10.00 13.55
CA ILE A 194 14.62 10.25 12.39
C ILE A 194 16.03 10.61 12.86
N GLU A 195 16.16 11.57 13.80
CA GLU A 195 17.46 11.98 14.30
C GLU A 195 18.17 10.83 15.03
N ALA A 196 17.48 10.08 15.88
CA ALA A 196 18.03 8.89 16.52
C ALA A 196 18.56 7.87 15.48
N CYS A 197 17.79 7.60 14.42
CA CYS A 197 18.22 6.68 13.36
C CYS A 197 19.36 7.23 12.49
N VAL A 198 19.44 8.55 12.29
CA VAL A 198 20.57 9.19 11.57
C VAL A 198 21.87 9.10 12.38
N ARG A 199 21.75 9.25 13.71
CA ARG A 199 22.89 9.22 14.65
C ARG A 199 23.33 7.82 15.04
N ALA A 200 22.43 6.84 14.91
CA ALA A 200 22.70 5.45 15.29
C ALA A 200 23.82 4.83 14.45
N ARG A 201 24.72 4.10 15.11
CA ARG A 201 25.75 3.28 14.45
C ARG A 201 25.16 2.03 13.80
N LYS A 202 24.17 1.42 14.48
CA LYS A 202 23.43 0.23 14.02
C LYS A 202 21.97 0.29 14.44
N ILE A 203 21.12 -0.22 13.56
CA ILE A 203 19.67 -0.35 13.77
C ILE A 203 19.28 -1.79 13.51
N SER A 204 18.83 -2.51 14.54
CA SER A 204 18.42 -3.91 14.41
C SER A 204 16.90 -4.09 14.40
N VAL A 205 16.44 -5.25 13.89
CA VAL A 205 15.03 -5.65 13.89
C VAL A 205 14.86 -7.01 14.57
N VAL A 206 13.93 -7.08 15.51
CA VAL A 206 13.39 -8.32 16.09
C VAL A 206 12.05 -8.62 15.44
N ALA A 207 11.99 -9.64 14.58
CA ALA A 207 10.83 -9.97 13.74
C ALA A 207 10.19 -11.32 14.07
N ASP A 208 10.89 -12.21 14.73
CA ASP A 208 10.46 -13.57 15.09
C ASP A 208 9.50 -13.63 16.27
N TYR A 209 9.38 -12.52 17.03
CA TYR A 209 8.47 -12.39 18.17
C TYR A 209 7.66 -11.09 18.05
N THR A 210 6.38 -11.13 18.42
CA THR A 210 5.56 -9.91 18.46
C THR A 210 5.83 -9.13 19.73
N CYS A 211 6.60 -8.05 19.60
CA CYS A 211 7.00 -7.22 20.74
C CYS A 211 5.91 -6.20 21.12
N TYR A 212 5.15 -5.69 20.17
CA TYR A 212 4.22 -4.57 20.37
C TYR A 212 2.85 -4.84 19.75
N TYR A 213 1.80 -4.62 20.51
CA TYR A 213 0.41 -4.72 20.09
C TYR A 213 -0.22 -3.33 20.06
N ALA A 214 -0.44 -2.81 18.86
CA ALA A 214 -1.05 -1.50 18.63
C ALA A 214 -2.57 -1.59 18.61
N VAL A 215 -3.24 -1.00 19.58
CA VAL A 215 -4.67 -1.09 19.79
C VAL A 215 -5.41 0.00 19.00
N LYS A 216 -6.46 -0.36 18.27
CA LYS A 216 -7.42 0.60 17.74
C LYS A 216 -8.50 0.82 18.79
N ARG A 217 -8.63 2.06 19.32
CA ARG A 217 -9.70 2.43 20.23
C ARG A 217 -11.05 2.42 19.52
N GLY A 218 -12.08 1.94 20.21
CA GLY A 218 -13.42 1.82 19.64
C GLY A 218 -14.12 3.14 19.34
N ASP A 219 -13.70 4.22 20.02
CA ASP A 219 -14.31 5.56 19.99
C ASP A 219 -13.62 6.54 19.02
N ALA A 220 -12.65 6.07 18.22
CA ALA A 220 -11.82 6.90 17.33
C ALA A 220 -11.11 8.07 18.03
N SER A 221 -10.89 8.01 19.33
CA SER A 221 -10.29 9.07 20.15
C SER A 221 -8.77 9.21 20.00
N ASN A 222 -8.14 8.39 19.15
CA ASN A 222 -6.71 8.50 18.89
C ASN A 222 -6.35 9.90 18.34
N ILE A 223 -5.37 10.56 18.94
CA ILE A 223 -4.88 11.91 18.61
C ILE A 223 -4.66 12.11 17.10
N THR A 224 -4.18 11.08 16.41
CA THR A 224 -3.90 11.11 14.97
C THR A 224 -5.12 11.47 14.11
N TYR A 225 -6.34 11.30 14.60
CA TYR A 225 -7.57 11.61 13.85
C TYR A 225 -8.14 13.01 14.15
N ARG A 226 -7.66 13.71 15.18
CA ARG A 226 -8.22 14.98 15.65
C ARG A 226 -7.59 16.24 15.04
N ALA A 227 -6.35 16.16 14.53
CA ALA A 227 -5.68 17.34 13.99
C ALA A 227 -6.33 17.78 12.67
N ASP A 228 -6.59 19.06 12.51
CA ASP A 228 -7.05 19.69 11.27
C ASP A 228 -5.97 19.65 10.16
N HIS A 229 -6.37 19.96 8.94
CA HIS A 229 -5.48 19.91 7.77
C HIS A 229 -4.31 20.88 7.86
N LEU A 230 -4.51 22.10 8.37
CA LEU A 230 -3.44 23.10 8.48
C LEU A 230 -2.46 22.75 9.59
N ALA A 231 -2.93 22.21 10.72
CA ALA A 231 -2.03 21.68 11.76
C ALA A 231 -1.19 20.51 11.23
N ARG A 232 -1.80 19.57 10.48
CA ARG A 232 -1.06 18.48 9.82
C ARG A 232 -0.02 18.99 8.82
N LEU A 233 -0.37 20.01 8.02
CA LEU A 233 0.56 20.63 7.10
C LEU A 233 1.76 21.25 7.83
N ARG A 234 1.50 22.02 8.90
CA ARG A 234 2.58 22.61 9.72
C ARG A 234 3.49 21.55 10.32
N CYS A 235 2.93 20.48 10.88
CA CYS A 235 3.71 19.38 11.43
C CYS A 235 4.52 18.65 10.35
N ALA A 236 3.92 18.34 9.18
CA ALA A 236 4.64 17.73 8.06
C ALA A 236 5.80 18.62 7.58
N ALA A 237 5.58 19.94 7.51
CA ALA A 237 6.62 20.90 7.17
C ALA A 237 7.77 20.89 8.18
N ALA A 238 7.47 20.96 9.49
CA ALA A 238 8.49 20.94 10.54
C ALA A 238 9.33 19.64 10.50
N ILE A 239 8.67 18.48 10.29
CA ILE A 239 9.38 17.19 10.15
C ILE A 239 10.32 17.21 8.93
N MET A 240 9.84 17.71 7.78
CA MET A 240 10.62 17.72 6.55
C MET A 240 11.78 18.71 6.65
N ASP A 241 11.55 19.91 7.19
CA ASP A 241 12.59 20.93 7.39
C ASP A 241 13.67 20.39 8.35
N ARG A 242 13.29 19.76 9.48
CA ARG A 242 14.24 19.14 10.39
C ARG A 242 15.00 17.99 9.74
N THR A 243 14.33 17.17 8.92
CA THR A 243 14.99 16.09 8.18
C THR A 243 16.03 16.64 7.20
N ALA A 244 15.75 17.79 6.55
CA ALA A 244 16.69 18.44 5.62
C ALA A 244 17.92 19.02 6.31
N GLU A 245 17.80 19.44 7.58
CA GLU A 245 18.96 19.86 8.40
C GLU A 245 19.87 18.67 8.75
N LEU A 246 19.29 17.49 8.94
CA LEU A 246 20.01 16.28 9.37
C LEU A 246 20.63 15.51 8.21
N ILE A 247 20.01 15.54 7.04
CA ILE A 247 20.37 14.71 5.88
C ILE A 247 20.58 15.60 4.66
N GLU A 248 21.79 15.60 4.11
CA GLU A 248 22.12 16.33 2.90
C GLU A 248 21.24 15.92 1.70
N ALA A 249 21.06 16.86 0.77
CA ALA A 249 20.34 16.60 -0.47
C ALA A 249 20.93 15.41 -1.24
N GLY A 250 20.07 14.53 -1.73
CA GLY A 250 20.48 13.37 -2.50
C GLY A 250 19.62 12.13 -2.21
N PRO A 251 20.02 10.95 -2.73
CA PRO A 251 19.19 9.73 -2.68
C PRO A 251 18.83 9.28 -1.27
N LYS A 252 19.68 9.55 -0.27
CA LYS A 252 19.40 9.22 1.14
C LYS A 252 18.23 10.04 1.68
N ARG A 253 18.25 11.35 1.45
CA ARG A 253 17.17 12.24 1.86
C ARG A 253 15.88 11.94 1.10
N ASP A 254 15.97 11.67 -0.20
CA ASP A 254 14.84 11.28 -1.04
C ASP A 254 14.16 10.00 -0.55
N ALA A 255 14.91 9.01 -0.05
CA ALA A 255 14.37 7.80 0.54
C ALA A 255 13.48 8.07 1.77
N VAL A 256 13.88 8.99 2.64
CA VAL A 256 13.07 9.42 3.80
C VAL A 256 11.89 10.26 3.34
N PHE A 257 12.12 11.22 2.44
CA PHE A 257 11.07 12.12 1.94
C PHE A 257 10.00 11.42 1.13
N LYS A 258 10.31 10.30 0.49
CA LYS A 258 9.30 9.45 -0.17
C LYS A 258 8.12 9.14 0.75
N ARG A 259 8.39 8.82 2.00
CA ARG A 259 7.33 8.58 3.00
C ARG A 259 6.54 9.86 3.28
N HIS A 260 7.21 11.01 3.45
CA HIS A 260 6.53 12.26 3.79
C HIS A 260 5.60 12.71 2.66
N PHE A 261 6.05 12.64 1.40
CA PHE A 261 5.18 12.91 0.26
C PHE A 261 4.08 11.85 0.09
N ALA A 262 4.42 10.55 0.18
CA ALA A 262 3.47 9.48 -0.07
C ALA A 262 2.45 9.27 1.06
N TRP A 263 2.76 9.70 2.27
CA TRP A 263 1.91 9.47 3.43
C TRP A 263 1.41 10.77 4.07
N GLU A 264 2.29 11.69 4.48
CA GLU A 264 1.85 12.89 5.21
C GLU A 264 1.16 13.90 4.29
N LEU A 265 1.84 14.32 3.19
CA LEU A 265 1.25 15.29 2.27
C LEU A 265 0.09 14.70 1.47
N SER A 266 0.13 13.39 1.16
CA SER A 266 -1.00 12.75 0.47
C SER A 266 -2.30 12.79 1.26
N LYS A 267 -2.24 12.81 2.60
CA LYS A 267 -3.43 12.90 3.46
C LYS A 267 -4.15 14.24 3.32
N LEU A 268 -3.42 15.30 2.95
CA LEU A 268 -3.97 16.65 2.81
C LEU A 268 -4.77 16.86 1.52
N ILE A 269 -4.60 15.97 0.53
CA ILE A 269 -5.22 16.05 -0.81
C ILE A 269 -6.02 14.78 -1.14
N ARG A 270 -6.76 14.27 -0.14
CA ARG A 270 -7.72 13.15 -0.27
C ARG A 270 -9.13 13.66 -0.50
N ASP A 271 -10.09 12.74 -0.39
CA ASP A 271 -11.50 12.99 -0.70
C ASP A 271 -12.11 14.09 0.19
N ASP A 272 -11.66 14.21 1.45
CA ASP A 272 -12.06 15.24 2.39
C ASP A 272 -11.58 16.66 2.01
N PHE A 273 -10.50 16.78 1.23
CA PHE A 273 -10.02 18.06 0.71
C PHE A 273 -11.10 18.83 -0.07
N VAL A 274 -11.92 18.11 -0.84
CA VAL A 274 -12.96 18.73 -1.72
C VAL A 274 -13.98 19.51 -0.90
N GLY A 275 -14.31 19.04 0.32
CA GLY A 275 -15.27 19.66 1.23
C GLY A 275 -14.75 20.82 2.05
N LEU A 276 -13.46 21.15 2.00
CA LEU A 276 -12.87 22.27 2.75
C LEU A 276 -13.27 23.61 2.13
N ASP A 277 -13.20 24.68 2.91
CA ASP A 277 -13.36 26.04 2.41
C ASP A 277 -12.19 26.43 1.48
N ASP A 278 -12.41 27.44 0.63
CA ASP A 278 -11.47 27.84 -0.40
C ASP A 278 -10.17 28.44 0.15
N GLU A 279 -10.21 29.08 1.32
CA GLU A 279 -9.03 29.63 1.98
C GLU A 279 -8.14 28.48 2.47
N THR A 280 -8.73 27.52 3.15
CA THR A 280 -8.03 26.32 3.63
C THR A 280 -7.41 25.52 2.47
N LYS A 281 -8.15 25.32 1.35
CA LYS A 281 -7.62 24.68 0.14
C LYS A 281 -6.39 25.42 -0.42
N ARG A 282 -6.48 26.75 -0.55
CA ARG A 282 -5.36 27.58 -1.04
C ARG A 282 -4.15 27.48 -0.10
N ASN A 283 -4.37 27.54 1.21
CA ASN A 283 -3.30 27.43 2.20
C ASN A 283 -2.61 26.06 2.16
N ILE A 284 -3.37 24.97 1.98
CA ILE A 284 -2.81 23.62 1.79
C ILE A 284 -1.97 23.57 0.51
N CYS A 285 -2.49 24.07 -0.61
CA CYS A 285 -1.74 24.12 -1.87
C CYS A 285 -0.46 24.93 -1.74
N ALA A 286 -0.51 26.13 -1.13
CA ALA A 286 0.66 26.96 -0.89
C ALA A 286 1.73 26.27 -0.03
N GLY A 287 1.32 25.56 1.02
CA GLY A 287 2.24 24.78 1.84
C GLY A 287 2.85 23.60 1.09
N ILE A 288 2.07 22.88 0.28
CA ILE A 288 2.58 21.82 -0.59
C ILE A 288 3.55 22.40 -1.62
N THR A 289 3.26 23.56 -2.22
CA THR A 289 4.16 24.25 -3.15
C THR A 289 5.51 24.50 -2.51
N ARG A 290 5.55 25.11 -1.32
CA ARG A 290 6.79 25.37 -0.59
C ARG A 290 7.61 24.09 -0.40
N LEU A 291 6.97 23.02 0.06
CA LEU A 291 7.65 21.76 0.34
C LEU A 291 8.09 21.02 -0.92
N ALA A 292 7.29 21.10 -1.98
CA ALA A 292 7.63 20.49 -3.26
C ALA A 292 8.78 21.23 -3.96
N ASP A 293 8.78 22.58 -3.93
CA ASP A 293 9.87 23.39 -4.49
C ASP A 293 11.18 23.16 -3.76
N ALA A 294 11.13 23.00 -2.43
CA ALA A 294 12.32 22.78 -1.61
C ALA A 294 12.86 21.34 -1.70
N TYR A 295 11.98 20.33 -1.84
CA TYR A 295 12.34 18.94 -1.53
C TYR A 295 11.93 17.89 -2.56
N LEU A 296 11.01 18.17 -3.49
CA LEU A 296 10.54 17.19 -4.46
C LEU A 296 11.46 17.11 -5.68
N THR A 297 12.55 16.34 -5.56
CA THR A 297 13.42 16.05 -6.70
C THR A 297 12.69 15.28 -7.79
N ASP A 298 13.21 15.31 -9.01
CA ASP A 298 12.67 14.54 -10.12
C ASP A 298 12.68 13.03 -9.84
N ALA A 299 13.79 12.53 -9.28
CA ALA A 299 13.94 11.12 -8.92
C ALA A 299 12.92 10.71 -7.84
N LEU A 300 12.73 11.55 -6.83
CA LEU A 300 11.73 11.33 -5.80
C LEU A 300 10.31 11.34 -6.39
N SER A 301 10.00 12.33 -7.23
CA SER A 301 8.71 12.42 -7.93
C SER A 301 8.40 11.14 -8.71
N ASP A 302 9.35 10.62 -9.50
CA ASP A 302 9.18 9.40 -10.29
C ASP A 302 8.94 8.16 -9.42
N SER A 303 9.44 8.14 -8.20
CA SER A 303 9.23 7.05 -7.24
C SER A 303 7.82 7.02 -6.63
N LEU A 304 7.04 8.11 -6.78
CA LEU A 304 5.67 8.23 -6.29
C LEU A 304 4.67 7.63 -7.30
N SER A 305 3.46 7.31 -6.83
CA SER A 305 2.38 6.88 -7.72
C SER A 305 1.96 8.03 -8.66
N VAL A 306 1.54 7.70 -9.87
CA VAL A 306 1.06 8.70 -10.84
C VAL A 306 -0.09 9.56 -10.28
N LYS A 307 -1.00 8.96 -9.52
CA LYS A 307 -2.06 9.67 -8.80
C LYS A 307 -1.50 10.79 -7.93
N LEU A 308 -0.52 10.44 -7.12
CA LEU A 308 0.07 11.39 -6.18
C LEU A 308 0.91 12.45 -6.89
N ARG A 309 1.68 12.07 -7.91
CA ARG A 309 2.44 13.02 -8.74
C ARG A 309 1.53 14.06 -9.37
N ALA A 310 0.45 13.62 -10.02
CA ALA A 310 -0.52 14.53 -10.64
C ALA A 310 -1.15 15.49 -9.61
N ARG A 311 -1.65 14.95 -8.48
CA ARG A 311 -2.26 15.77 -7.43
C ARG A 311 -1.27 16.76 -6.79
N LEU A 312 -0.04 16.33 -6.49
CA LEU A 312 1.00 17.22 -5.95
C LEU A 312 1.35 18.34 -6.94
N ARG A 313 1.44 18.03 -8.24
CA ARG A 313 1.75 19.05 -9.26
C ARG A 313 0.60 20.03 -9.47
N LEU A 314 -0.66 19.56 -9.43
CA LEU A 314 -1.83 20.45 -9.45
C LEU A 314 -1.83 21.37 -8.21
N ALA A 315 -1.58 20.82 -7.02
CA ALA A 315 -1.44 21.62 -5.80
C ALA A 315 -0.30 22.64 -5.92
N GLN A 316 0.87 22.23 -6.43
CA GLN A 316 2.05 23.09 -6.62
C GLN A 316 1.79 24.25 -7.61
N ARG A 317 0.90 24.05 -8.58
CA ARG A 317 0.46 25.12 -9.50
C ARG A 317 -0.68 25.96 -8.94
N GLY A 318 -1.17 25.66 -7.74
CA GLY A 318 -2.36 26.32 -7.19
C GLY A 318 -3.64 26.04 -7.96
N ALA A 319 -3.65 24.99 -8.79
CA ALA A 319 -4.79 24.57 -9.61
C ALA A 319 -5.82 23.80 -8.75
N VAL A 320 -6.50 24.54 -7.86
CA VAL A 320 -7.41 23.96 -6.85
C VAL A 320 -8.60 23.27 -7.51
N ASP A 321 -9.17 23.87 -8.56
CA ASP A 321 -10.34 23.33 -9.23
C ASP A 321 -10.02 22.00 -9.95
N GLU A 322 -8.88 21.95 -10.65
CA GLU A 322 -8.38 20.73 -11.30
C GLU A 322 -8.02 19.67 -10.28
N LEU A 323 -7.47 20.04 -9.13
CA LEU A 323 -7.17 19.12 -8.03
C LEU A 323 -8.46 18.53 -7.45
N CYS A 324 -9.48 19.36 -7.18
CA CYS A 324 -10.80 18.90 -6.74
C CYS A 324 -11.44 17.97 -7.77
N ARG A 325 -11.35 18.33 -9.05
CA ARG A 325 -11.85 17.50 -10.15
C ARG A 325 -11.12 16.15 -10.21
N ALA A 326 -9.78 16.14 -10.11
CA ALA A 326 -8.97 14.91 -10.10
C ALA A 326 -9.32 13.99 -8.93
N ILE A 327 -9.66 14.54 -7.77
CA ILE A 327 -10.07 13.79 -6.59
C ILE A 327 -11.49 13.20 -6.81
N THR A 328 -12.42 14.02 -7.22
CA THR A 328 -13.85 13.65 -7.39
C THR A 328 -14.04 12.63 -8.50
N GLU A 329 -13.43 12.84 -9.67
CA GLU A 329 -13.52 11.92 -10.81
C GLU A 329 -12.93 10.55 -10.47
N GLU A 330 -11.78 10.52 -9.77
CA GLU A 330 -11.18 9.26 -9.37
C GLU A 330 -12.00 8.53 -8.29
N ALA A 331 -12.64 9.24 -7.37
CA ALA A 331 -13.55 8.65 -6.39
C ALA A 331 -14.78 8.04 -7.06
N ALA A 332 -15.35 8.71 -8.05
CA ALA A 332 -16.55 8.27 -8.77
C ALA A 332 -16.29 7.15 -9.78
N HIS A 333 -15.19 7.23 -10.54
CA HIS A 333 -14.95 6.39 -11.72
C HIS A 333 -13.69 5.53 -11.63
N GLY A 334 -12.92 5.63 -10.52
CA GLY A 334 -11.62 5.00 -10.36
C GLY A 334 -10.54 5.68 -11.19
N ALA A 335 -9.41 4.99 -11.40
CA ALA A 335 -8.29 5.56 -12.14
C ALA A 335 -8.69 5.98 -13.57
N PRO A 336 -8.27 7.18 -14.03
CA PRO A 336 -8.62 7.68 -15.34
C PRO A 336 -8.10 6.78 -16.47
N PRO A 337 -8.65 6.88 -17.68
CA PRO A 337 -8.08 6.25 -18.87
C PRO A 337 -6.66 6.75 -19.09
N PHE A 338 -5.90 6.08 -19.93
CA PHE A 338 -4.56 6.52 -20.26
C PHE A 338 -4.33 6.71 -21.76
N HIS A 339 -3.49 7.69 -22.07
CA HIS A 339 -3.03 7.99 -23.41
C HIS A 339 -1.76 7.18 -23.71
N LEU A 340 -1.72 6.56 -24.90
CA LEU A 340 -0.56 5.80 -25.37
C LEU A 340 0.10 6.55 -26.53
N GLU A 341 1.41 6.79 -26.41
CA GLU A 341 2.19 7.48 -27.42
C GLU A 341 3.65 7.05 -27.36
N GLY A 342 4.22 6.66 -28.50
CA GLY A 342 5.62 6.24 -28.58
C GLY A 342 5.99 5.11 -27.62
N GLY A 343 5.08 4.18 -27.34
CA GLY A 343 5.27 3.08 -26.40
C GLY A 343 5.21 3.48 -24.91
N ARG A 344 4.98 4.76 -24.60
CA ARG A 344 4.77 5.30 -23.24
C ARG A 344 3.28 5.44 -22.96
N ALA A 345 2.91 5.33 -21.69
CA ALA A 345 1.53 5.45 -21.25
C ALA A 345 1.40 6.60 -20.24
N PHE A 346 0.40 7.45 -20.40
CA PHE A 346 0.15 8.63 -19.56
C PHE A 346 -1.28 8.60 -19.03
N ALA A 347 -1.45 8.71 -17.71
CA ALA A 347 -2.79 8.78 -17.12
C ALA A 347 -3.42 10.15 -17.40
N ARG A 348 -4.66 10.15 -17.90
CA ARG A 348 -5.39 11.38 -18.27
C ARG A 348 -6.06 12.01 -17.04
N TYR A 349 -5.25 12.36 -16.03
CA TYR A 349 -5.73 13.21 -14.93
C TYR A 349 -6.00 14.63 -15.44
N PRO A 350 -6.89 15.41 -14.79
CA PRO A 350 -6.98 16.85 -15.00
C PRO A 350 -5.60 17.48 -15.02
N GLY A 351 -5.38 18.43 -15.94
CA GLY A 351 -4.08 19.06 -16.18
C GLY A 351 -3.13 18.32 -17.14
N PHE A 352 -3.47 17.10 -17.60
CA PHE A 352 -2.65 16.42 -18.60
C PHE A 352 -2.70 17.19 -19.94
N ARG A 353 -1.54 17.72 -20.36
CA ARG A 353 -1.37 18.56 -21.57
C ARG A 353 -2.29 19.78 -21.63
N ASP A 354 -2.62 20.32 -20.47
CA ASP A 354 -3.32 21.59 -20.35
C ASP A 354 -2.31 22.73 -20.55
N ALA A 355 -2.52 23.52 -21.61
CA ALA A 355 -1.59 24.61 -21.98
C ALA A 355 -1.54 25.71 -20.91
N GLY A 356 -2.61 25.91 -20.12
CA GLY A 356 -2.65 26.91 -19.04
C GLY A 356 -1.85 26.50 -17.81
N LEU A 357 -1.69 25.19 -17.57
CA LEU A 357 -1.00 24.67 -16.40
C LEU A 357 0.47 24.31 -16.67
N ASP A 358 0.82 24.05 -17.92
CA ASP A 358 2.19 23.69 -18.35
C ASP A 358 2.83 22.62 -17.46
N LEU A 359 2.12 21.50 -17.25
CA LEU A 359 2.61 20.39 -16.44
C LEU A 359 3.41 19.40 -17.31
N PRO A 360 4.61 18.99 -16.89
CA PRO A 360 5.39 18.03 -17.65
C PRO A 360 4.68 16.67 -17.79
N ASP A 361 4.70 16.08 -18.99
CA ASP A 361 4.11 14.76 -19.28
C ASP A 361 4.57 13.66 -18.29
N ARG A 362 5.83 13.73 -17.80
CA ARG A 362 6.36 12.76 -16.81
C ARG A 362 5.52 12.69 -15.52
N CYS A 363 4.81 13.76 -15.16
CA CYS A 363 3.94 13.76 -13.97
C CYS A 363 2.77 12.79 -14.10
N PHE A 364 2.38 12.49 -15.32
CA PHE A 364 1.25 11.65 -15.69
C PHE A 364 1.69 10.26 -16.19
N GLU A 365 2.98 10.01 -16.32
CA GLU A 365 3.50 8.77 -16.90
C GLU A 365 3.25 7.56 -16.00
N LEU A 366 2.72 6.50 -16.60
CA LEU A 366 2.52 5.21 -15.96
C LEU A 366 3.77 4.36 -16.12
N VAL A 367 4.35 3.91 -15.01
CA VAL A 367 5.52 3.04 -15.00
C VAL A 367 5.22 1.69 -14.33
N GLY A 368 5.84 0.63 -14.83
CA GLY A 368 5.85 -0.69 -14.20
C GLY A 368 4.49 -1.40 -14.18
N GLU A 369 4.23 -2.11 -13.10
CA GLU A 369 3.09 -3.05 -12.91
C GLU A 369 1.69 -2.40 -12.84
N ILE A 370 1.61 -1.08 -12.83
CA ILE A 370 0.32 -0.36 -12.72
C ILE A 370 -0.51 -0.53 -13.99
N VAL A 371 0.16 -0.60 -15.15
CA VAL A 371 -0.48 -0.73 -16.46
C VAL A 371 -1.35 -2.00 -16.59
N PRO A 372 -0.89 -3.21 -16.16
CA PRO A 372 -1.69 -4.42 -16.26
C PRO A 372 -3.02 -4.36 -15.53
N GLY A 373 -3.04 -3.79 -14.32
CA GLY A 373 -4.25 -3.66 -13.53
C GLY A 373 -5.27 -2.71 -14.18
N ARG A 374 -4.79 -1.59 -14.72
CA ARG A 374 -5.64 -0.62 -15.41
C ARG A 374 -6.22 -1.15 -16.70
N LEU A 375 -5.42 -1.85 -17.51
CA LEU A 375 -5.89 -2.48 -18.74
C LEU A 375 -7.01 -3.49 -18.46
N ALA A 376 -6.81 -4.39 -17.49
CA ALA A 376 -7.79 -5.43 -17.18
C ALA A 376 -9.15 -4.86 -16.73
N ASN A 377 -9.14 -3.77 -15.98
CA ASN A 377 -10.36 -3.14 -15.46
C ASN A 377 -11.10 -2.28 -16.48
N LYS A 378 -10.44 -1.88 -17.56
CA LYS A 378 -10.97 -0.99 -18.59
C LYS A 378 -11.13 -1.66 -19.96
N THR A 379 -11.08 -3.00 -20.02
CA THR A 379 -11.29 -3.77 -21.25
C THR A 379 -12.57 -4.60 -21.11
N GLU A 380 -13.56 -4.26 -21.93
CA GLU A 380 -14.91 -4.84 -21.89
C GLU A 380 -15.44 -5.15 -23.29
N LEU A 381 -16.31 -6.17 -23.38
CA LEU A 381 -17.05 -6.48 -24.60
C LEU A 381 -18.21 -5.50 -24.74
N VAL A 382 -18.31 -4.85 -25.90
CA VAL A 382 -19.42 -3.94 -26.25
C VAL A 382 -20.45 -4.65 -27.10
N GLU A 383 -19.98 -5.46 -28.09
CA GLU A 383 -20.83 -6.14 -29.04
C GLU A 383 -20.21 -7.46 -29.48
N SER A 384 -21.03 -8.46 -29.77
CA SER A 384 -20.57 -9.72 -30.38
C SER A 384 -21.62 -10.33 -31.28
N GLY A 385 -21.20 -10.93 -32.40
CA GLY A 385 -22.08 -11.54 -33.38
C GLY A 385 -21.36 -12.57 -34.25
N TRP A 386 -22.15 -13.38 -34.96
CA TRP A 386 -21.65 -14.26 -36.01
C TRP A 386 -21.81 -13.63 -37.38
N VAL A 387 -20.76 -13.63 -38.15
CA VAL A 387 -20.77 -13.23 -39.58
C VAL A 387 -20.38 -14.44 -40.42
N GLN A 388 -21.22 -14.77 -41.39
CA GLN A 388 -20.96 -15.84 -42.35
C GLN A 388 -20.85 -15.28 -43.74
N THR A 389 -19.79 -15.67 -44.47
CA THR A 389 -19.55 -15.34 -45.86
C THR A 389 -19.21 -16.64 -46.60
N GLY A 390 -20.16 -17.15 -47.41
CA GLY A 390 -20.02 -18.48 -47.97
C GLY A 390 -19.90 -19.56 -46.88
N ASP A 391 -18.87 -20.38 -46.96
CA ASP A 391 -18.57 -21.43 -46.01
C ASP A 391 -17.73 -20.96 -44.80
N GLU A 392 -17.24 -19.73 -44.80
CA GLU A 392 -16.48 -19.14 -43.70
C GLU A 392 -17.41 -18.56 -42.65
N LEU A 393 -17.21 -18.98 -41.40
CA LEU A 393 -17.84 -18.37 -40.22
C LEU A 393 -16.82 -17.58 -39.41
N ALA A 394 -17.11 -16.35 -39.11
CA ALA A 394 -16.29 -15.50 -38.28
C ALA A 394 -17.04 -15.02 -37.02
N LEU A 395 -16.31 -14.79 -35.96
CA LEU A 395 -16.76 -14.04 -34.80
C LEU A 395 -16.48 -12.55 -35.06
N ALA A 396 -17.55 -11.75 -35.17
CA ALA A 396 -17.44 -10.29 -35.10
C ALA A 396 -17.59 -9.85 -33.63
N LEU A 397 -16.74 -8.98 -33.17
CA LEU A 397 -16.82 -8.41 -31.83
C LEU A 397 -16.26 -7.00 -31.79
N THR A 398 -16.83 -6.19 -30.89
CA THR A 398 -16.33 -4.87 -30.53
C THR A 398 -15.89 -4.89 -29.08
N VAL A 399 -14.63 -4.55 -28.83
CA VAL A 399 -14.04 -4.47 -27.49
C VAL A 399 -13.69 -3.04 -27.19
N ARG A 400 -14.14 -2.51 -26.07
CA ARG A 400 -13.74 -1.22 -25.53
C ARG A 400 -12.47 -1.42 -24.70
N ILE A 401 -11.40 -0.68 -25.03
CA ILE A 401 -10.14 -0.68 -24.32
C ILE A 401 -9.92 0.71 -23.73
N GLY A 402 -9.75 0.83 -22.42
CA GLY A 402 -9.53 2.12 -21.72
C GLY A 402 -8.15 2.73 -22.00
N VAL A 403 -7.76 2.76 -23.29
CA VAL A 403 -6.52 3.31 -23.81
C VAL A 403 -6.88 4.17 -25.01
N VAL A 404 -6.32 5.37 -25.09
CA VAL A 404 -6.43 6.29 -26.23
C VAL A 404 -5.07 6.56 -26.87
N GLY A 405 -5.04 7.12 -28.06
CA GLY A 405 -3.81 7.40 -28.79
C GLY A 405 -3.35 6.23 -29.65
N ASP A 406 -2.05 5.95 -29.64
CA ASP A 406 -1.46 4.90 -30.50
C ASP A 406 -1.81 3.49 -30.00
N THR A 407 -2.92 2.95 -30.50
CA THR A 407 -3.41 1.59 -30.22
C THR A 407 -3.21 0.65 -31.42
N GLY A 408 -2.38 1.03 -32.38
CA GLY A 408 -2.10 0.26 -33.60
C GLY A 408 -1.60 -1.18 -33.34
N SER A 409 -1.00 -1.43 -32.17
CA SER A 409 -0.57 -2.76 -31.76
C SER A 409 -1.69 -3.65 -31.18
N ALA A 410 -2.88 -3.10 -30.86
CA ALA A 410 -3.96 -3.87 -30.24
C ALA A 410 -4.54 -4.90 -31.22
N VAL A 411 -4.56 -6.18 -30.81
CA VAL A 411 -5.14 -7.30 -31.57
C VAL A 411 -5.97 -8.21 -30.66
N VAL A 412 -7.00 -8.85 -31.23
CA VAL A 412 -7.80 -9.87 -30.55
C VAL A 412 -7.42 -11.25 -31.08
N ARG A 413 -7.31 -12.24 -30.21
CA ARG A 413 -7.07 -13.64 -30.59
C ARG A 413 -7.96 -14.59 -29.81
N LEU A 414 -8.23 -15.73 -30.47
CA LEU A 414 -8.77 -16.92 -29.81
C LEU A 414 -7.60 -17.78 -29.34
N VAL A 415 -7.47 -17.98 -28.03
CA VAL A 415 -6.37 -18.72 -27.43
C VAL A 415 -6.88 -19.93 -26.66
N GLU A 416 -6.30 -21.11 -26.93
CA GLU A 416 -6.61 -22.33 -26.19
C GLU A 416 -6.00 -22.31 -24.78
N GLY A 417 -6.67 -23.03 -23.87
CA GLY A 417 -6.19 -23.22 -22.51
C GLY A 417 -6.69 -22.16 -21.51
N ALA A 418 -6.49 -22.43 -20.23
CA ALA A 418 -6.84 -21.55 -19.14
C ALA A 418 -5.76 -20.47 -18.93
N MET A 419 -6.17 -19.27 -18.58
CA MET A 419 -5.24 -18.23 -18.09
C MET A 419 -4.56 -18.74 -16.81
N PRO A 420 -3.26 -18.49 -16.61
CA PRO A 420 -2.55 -18.82 -15.37
C PRO A 420 -3.27 -18.23 -14.14
N LYS A 421 -3.18 -18.91 -13.01
CA LYS A 421 -3.85 -18.47 -11.75
C LYS A 421 -3.42 -17.06 -11.30
N SER A 422 -2.20 -16.64 -11.60
CA SER A 422 -1.69 -15.27 -11.36
C SER A 422 -2.43 -14.18 -12.13
N ALA A 423 -2.99 -14.51 -13.29
CA ALA A 423 -3.84 -13.61 -14.10
C ALA A 423 -5.31 -13.63 -13.65
N ASP A 424 -5.68 -14.52 -12.71
CA ASP A 424 -7.05 -14.66 -12.22
C ASP A 424 -7.52 -13.50 -11.33
N LYS A 425 -6.61 -12.64 -10.87
CA LYS A 425 -6.93 -11.47 -10.03
C LYS A 425 -7.29 -10.21 -10.84
N ALA A 426 -8.02 -10.35 -11.95
CA ALA A 426 -8.43 -9.25 -12.83
C ALA A 426 -7.26 -8.40 -13.38
N ARG A 427 -6.08 -8.97 -13.54
CA ARG A 427 -4.90 -8.30 -14.09
C ARG A 427 -4.59 -8.80 -15.50
N ALA A 428 -4.09 -7.91 -16.35
CA ALA A 428 -3.45 -8.30 -17.59
C ALA A 428 -2.16 -9.08 -17.27
N ARG A 429 -1.84 -10.05 -18.12
CA ARG A 429 -0.60 -10.81 -18.00
C ARG A 429 0.45 -10.22 -18.92
N ARG A 430 1.59 -9.80 -18.37
CA ARG A 430 2.76 -9.47 -19.16
C ARG A 430 3.35 -10.73 -19.79
N LEU A 431 3.59 -10.70 -21.10
CA LEU A 431 4.28 -11.79 -21.78
C LEU A 431 5.78 -11.73 -21.42
N PRO A 432 6.42 -12.86 -21.13
CA PRO A 432 7.84 -12.87 -20.77
C PRO A 432 8.72 -12.43 -21.93
N GLY A 433 9.68 -11.54 -21.63
CA GLY A 433 10.88 -11.20 -22.38
C GLY A 433 10.72 -10.96 -23.88
N GLY A 434 10.44 -9.71 -24.30
CA GLY A 434 10.69 -9.27 -25.69
C GLY A 434 10.00 -10.05 -26.81
N ARG A 435 8.90 -10.75 -26.52
CA ARG A 435 8.13 -11.43 -27.56
C ARG A 435 7.30 -10.39 -28.29
N ASP A 436 7.45 -10.37 -29.58
CA ASP A 436 6.55 -9.66 -30.48
C ASP A 436 5.10 -10.07 -30.21
N LEU A 437 4.18 -9.15 -30.45
CA LEU A 437 2.75 -9.47 -30.44
C LEU A 437 2.50 -10.71 -31.29
N PRO A 438 1.65 -11.63 -30.81
CA PRO A 438 1.26 -12.75 -31.66
C PRO A 438 0.60 -12.20 -32.93
N PRO A 439 0.85 -12.82 -34.12
CA PRO A 439 0.32 -12.34 -35.38
C PRO A 439 -1.20 -12.13 -35.29
N ALA A 440 -1.70 -11.08 -35.91
CA ALA A 440 -3.12 -10.77 -35.96
C ALA A 440 -3.90 -11.98 -36.52
N GLN A 441 -5.08 -12.24 -35.94
CA GLN A 441 -5.97 -13.31 -36.36
C GLN A 441 -7.29 -12.69 -36.85
N GLY A 442 -7.37 -12.40 -38.15
CA GLY A 442 -8.55 -11.76 -38.76
C GLY A 442 -8.34 -10.29 -39.10
N GLU A 443 -9.46 -9.60 -39.32
CA GLU A 443 -9.52 -8.19 -39.70
C GLU A 443 -9.78 -7.32 -38.47
N PHE A 444 -9.14 -6.14 -38.40
CA PHE A 444 -9.25 -5.22 -37.27
C PHE A 444 -9.43 -3.78 -37.73
N THR A 445 -10.32 -3.06 -37.04
CA THR A 445 -10.41 -1.59 -37.11
C THR A 445 -10.37 -1.02 -35.71
N ARG A 446 -9.86 0.21 -35.60
CA ARG A 446 -9.70 0.91 -34.30
C ARG A 446 -10.20 2.34 -34.46
N GLU A 447 -10.95 2.80 -33.47
CA GLU A 447 -11.39 4.19 -33.40
C GLU A 447 -11.43 4.65 -31.94
N VAL A 448 -11.15 5.92 -31.69
CA VAL A 448 -11.30 6.52 -30.36
C VAL A 448 -12.78 6.75 -30.13
N THR A 449 -13.27 6.46 -28.92
CA THR A 449 -14.66 6.71 -28.52
C THR A 449 -15.00 8.20 -28.59
N ALA A 450 -16.29 8.53 -28.78
CA ALA A 450 -16.76 9.91 -28.90
C ALA A 450 -16.46 10.74 -27.63
N ASP A 451 -16.42 10.11 -26.43
CA ASP A 451 -16.02 10.73 -25.17
C ASP A 451 -14.49 10.91 -25.04
N GLY A 452 -13.72 10.38 -25.99
CA GLY A 452 -12.26 10.45 -25.98
C GLY A 452 -11.60 9.62 -24.88
N ASP A 453 -12.30 8.68 -24.23
CA ASP A 453 -11.83 7.97 -23.04
C ASP A 453 -11.31 6.55 -23.30
N ALA A 454 -11.58 6.01 -24.49
CA ALA A 454 -11.19 4.65 -24.85
C ALA A 454 -10.97 4.49 -26.35
N THR A 455 -10.46 3.32 -26.74
CA THR A 455 -10.44 2.85 -28.12
C THR A 455 -11.42 1.70 -28.28
N LEU A 456 -12.27 1.76 -29.31
CA LEU A 456 -13.06 0.63 -29.78
C LEU A 456 -12.21 -0.18 -30.75
N LEU A 457 -11.95 -1.43 -30.40
CA LEU A 457 -11.30 -2.40 -31.27
C LEU A 457 -12.38 -3.31 -31.85
N ARG A 458 -12.68 -3.18 -33.14
CA ARG A 458 -13.55 -4.10 -33.85
C ARG A 458 -12.70 -5.18 -34.52
N ALA A 459 -13.11 -6.42 -34.33
CA ALA A 459 -12.42 -7.59 -34.85
C ALA A 459 -13.41 -8.51 -35.57
N ARG A 460 -12.99 -9.05 -36.71
CA ARG A 460 -13.64 -10.15 -37.39
C ARG A 460 -12.67 -11.31 -37.46
N ILE A 461 -12.89 -12.36 -36.64
CA ILE A 461 -11.97 -13.47 -36.45
C ILE A 461 -12.56 -14.73 -37.10
N PRO A 462 -11.95 -15.29 -38.15
CA PRO A 462 -12.40 -16.52 -38.76
C PRO A 462 -12.27 -17.70 -37.78
N LEU A 463 -13.24 -18.60 -37.81
CA LEU A 463 -13.30 -19.78 -36.96
C LEU A 463 -12.84 -21.02 -37.78
N ALA A 464 -12.03 -21.85 -37.13
CA ALA A 464 -11.67 -23.15 -37.72
C ALA A 464 -12.76 -24.18 -37.41
N ALA A 465 -13.01 -25.09 -38.39
CA ALA A 465 -13.91 -26.23 -38.24
C ALA A 465 -13.22 -27.35 -37.45
N ASP A 466 -13.01 -27.11 -36.15
CA ASP A 466 -12.35 -28.05 -35.23
C ASP A 466 -13.14 -28.21 -33.92
N LYS A 467 -12.75 -29.18 -33.12
CA LYS A 467 -13.27 -29.34 -31.76
C LYS A 467 -12.39 -28.58 -30.79
N SER A 468 -12.75 -27.37 -30.47
CA SER A 468 -11.94 -26.53 -29.60
C SER A 468 -12.76 -25.72 -28.60
N LYS A 469 -12.07 -25.26 -27.57
CA LYS A 469 -12.56 -24.27 -26.61
C LYS A 469 -11.49 -23.23 -26.42
N ARG A 470 -11.76 -22.01 -26.86
CA ARG A 470 -10.79 -20.92 -26.90
C ARG A 470 -11.30 -19.71 -26.15
N GLY A 471 -10.45 -19.09 -25.34
CA GLY A 471 -10.75 -17.81 -24.70
C GLY A 471 -10.49 -16.64 -25.64
N VAL A 472 -11.36 -15.64 -25.63
CA VAL A 472 -11.16 -14.38 -26.36
C VAL A 472 -10.24 -13.49 -25.53
N ARG A 473 -9.11 -13.08 -26.12
CA ARG A 473 -8.09 -12.26 -25.44
C ARG A 473 -7.62 -11.13 -26.34
N VAL A 474 -7.37 -9.98 -25.72
CA VAL A 474 -6.74 -8.82 -26.35
C VAL A 474 -5.26 -8.84 -26.02
N PHE A 475 -4.43 -8.55 -27.00
CA PHE A 475 -3.00 -8.33 -26.84
C PHE A 475 -2.68 -6.90 -27.21
N VAL A 476 -1.85 -6.23 -26.40
CA VAL A 476 -1.47 -4.83 -26.63
C VAL A 476 -0.07 -4.56 -26.10
N ASP A 477 0.70 -3.77 -26.85
CA ASP A 477 1.99 -3.24 -26.39
C ASP A 477 1.76 -1.90 -25.70
N VAL A 478 2.22 -1.82 -24.46
CA VAL A 478 2.08 -0.62 -23.61
C VAL A 478 3.30 -0.50 -22.71
N ALA A 479 3.87 0.69 -22.61
CA ALA A 479 4.95 1.01 -21.67
C ALA A 479 6.10 0.00 -21.72
N GLY A 480 6.54 -0.39 -22.92
CA GLY A 480 7.66 -1.31 -23.12
C GLY A 480 7.38 -2.77 -22.75
N GLY A 481 6.11 -3.17 -22.67
CA GLY A 481 5.71 -4.55 -22.44
C GLY A 481 4.50 -4.96 -23.25
N THR A 482 4.47 -6.25 -23.67
CA THR A 482 3.29 -6.86 -24.30
C THR A 482 2.40 -7.48 -23.23
N TYR A 483 1.12 -7.15 -23.26
CA TYR A 483 0.14 -7.62 -22.28
C TYR A 483 -0.97 -8.43 -22.93
N GLU A 484 -1.36 -9.52 -22.25
CA GLU A 484 -2.48 -10.38 -22.61
C GLU A 484 -3.64 -10.11 -21.64
N ILE A 485 -4.80 -9.71 -22.16
CA ILE A 485 -5.97 -9.28 -21.39
C ILE A 485 -7.18 -10.14 -21.79
N PRO A 486 -7.86 -10.80 -20.83
CA PRO A 486 -9.08 -11.53 -21.13
C PRO A 486 -10.23 -10.57 -21.41
N VAL A 487 -11.03 -10.85 -22.44
CA VAL A 487 -12.26 -10.15 -22.71
C VAL A 487 -13.37 -10.69 -21.81
N ARG A 488 -14.04 -9.79 -21.07
CA ARG A 488 -15.20 -10.12 -20.24
C ARG A 488 -16.47 -10.04 -21.08
N GLY A 489 -17.30 -11.07 -20.98
CA GLY A 489 -18.60 -11.14 -21.64
C GLY A 489 -19.79 -11.10 -20.66
N GLU A 490 -19.52 -10.88 -19.37
CA GLU A 490 -20.56 -10.82 -18.34
C GLU A 490 -21.39 -9.52 -18.50
N GLY A 491 -22.73 -9.67 -18.44
CA GLY A 491 -23.64 -8.53 -18.61
C GLY A 491 -23.96 -8.15 -20.05
N HIS A 492 -23.31 -8.77 -21.06
CA HIS A 492 -23.59 -8.52 -22.46
C HIS A 492 -24.39 -9.64 -23.12
N PRO A 493 -25.33 -9.31 -24.03
CA PRO A 493 -26.03 -10.30 -24.82
C PRO A 493 -25.05 -11.08 -25.68
N MET A 494 -25.01 -12.39 -25.52
CA MET A 494 -24.17 -13.27 -26.31
C MET A 494 -24.89 -13.71 -27.57
N PRO A 495 -24.21 -13.85 -28.73
CA PRO A 495 -24.82 -14.38 -29.91
C PRO A 495 -25.30 -15.81 -29.66
N LEU A 496 -26.52 -16.12 -30.12
CA LEU A 496 -27.10 -17.45 -29.98
C LEU A 496 -26.17 -18.50 -30.59
N ALA A 497 -26.13 -19.68 -29.95
CA ALA A 497 -25.41 -20.81 -30.53
C ALA A 497 -26.00 -21.13 -31.91
N ARG A 498 -25.13 -21.31 -32.90
CA ARG A 498 -25.58 -21.61 -34.25
C ARG A 498 -24.97 -22.89 -34.80
N ARG A 499 -25.66 -23.43 -35.78
CA ARG A 499 -25.17 -24.48 -36.66
C ARG A 499 -24.34 -23.84 -37.79
N TRP A 500 -23.19 -24.41 -38.11
CA TRP A 500 -22.31 -23.98 -39.16
C TRP A 500 -21.91 -25.19 -40.01
N HIS A 501 -21.96 -25.09 -41.31
CA HIS A 501 -21.50 -26.08 -42.25
C HIS A 501 -20.09 -25.67 -42.71
N GLY A 502 -19.04 -26.40 -42.28
CA GLY A 502 -17.71 -26.34 -42.82
C GLY A 502 -17.57 -27.30 -43.99
N GLU A 503 -16.35 -27.49 -44.50
CA GLU A 503 -16.06 -28.25 -45.71
C GLU A 503 -16.56 -29.72 -45.74
N ALA A 504 -16.84 -30.34 -44.60
CA ALA A 504 -17.25 -31.74 -44.55
C ALA A 504 -18.48 -32.01 -43.66
N ASP A 505 -18.52 -31.53 -42.42
CA ASP A 505 -19.54 -31.85 -41.43
C ASP A 505 -20.11 -30.59 -40.72
N PRO A 506 -21.39 -30.64 -40.28
CA PRO A 506 -21.97 -29.50 -39.55
C PRO A 506 -21.38 -29.39 -38.13
N TYR A 507 -20.95 -28.19 -37.80
CA TYR A 507 -20.43 -27.82 -36.49
C TYR A 507 -21.43 -27.00 -35.69
N ARG A 508 -21.39 -27.13 -34.35
CA ARG A 508 -22.02 -26.22 -33.41
C ARG A 508 -21.00 -25.22 -32.92
N VAL A 509 -21.38 -23.95 -32.95
CA VAL A 509 -20.57 -22.83 -32.42
C VAL A 509 -21.35 -22.12 -31.34
N ALA A 510 -20.70 -21.80 -30.23
CA ALA A 510 -21.30 -21.06 -29.12
C ALA A 510 -20.28 -20.11 -28.48
N ALA A 511 -20.73 -18.90 -28.17
CA ALA A 511 -20.02 -17.92 -27.36
C ALA A 511 -20.67 -17.83 -26.00
N ARG A 512 -19.90 -17.95 -24.91
CA ARG A 512 -20.44 -17.89 -23.53
C ARG A 512 -19.41 -17.31 -22.57
N PRO A 513 -19.81 -16.53 -21.57
CA PRO A 513 -18.93 -16.27 -20.45
C PRO A 513 -18.67 -17.57 -19.65
N ASN A 514 -17.46 -17.75 -19.18
CA ASN A 514 -17.14 -18.85 -18.24
C ASN A 514 -17.50 -18.44 -16.79
N SER A 515 -17.24 -19.34 -15.81
CA SER A 515 -17.52 -19.08 -14.38
C SER A 515 -16.80 -17.86 -13.79
N LYS A 516 -15.87 -17.23 -14.53
CA LYS A 516 -15.14 -16.01 -14.16
C LYS A 516 -15.54 -14.81 -15.03
N GLY A 517 -16.67 -14.90 -15.74
CA GLY A 517 -17.19 -13.83 -16.61
C GLY A 517 -16.43 -13.62 -17.92
N ARG A 518 -15.46 -14.48 -18.29
CA ARG A 518 -14.59 -14.32 -19.48
C ARG A 518 -15.23 -14.96 -20.71
N LEU A 519 -15.20 -14.27 -21.85
CA LEU A 519 -15.74 -14.76 -23.10
C LEU A 519 -14.95 -15.98 -23.62
N VAL A 520 -15.67 -17.06 -23.87
CA VAL A 520 -15.14 -18.30 -24.40
C VAL A 520 -15.95 -18.73 -25.62
N ILE A 521 -15.26 -19.07 -26.70
CA ILE A 521 -15.83 -19.65 -27.92
C ILE A 521 -15.60 -21.15 -27.86
N SER A 522 -16.64 -21.90 -28.14
CA SER A 522 -16.56 -23.36 -28.29
C SER A 522 -17.06 -23.78 -29.66
N THR A 523 -16.28 -24.60 -30.35
CA THR A 523 -16.62 -25.25 -31.60
C THR A 523 -16.60 -26.76 -31.42
N GLY A 524 -17.44 -27.48 -32.11
CA GLY A 524 -17.45 -28.93 -32.09
C GLY A 524 -18.44 -29.55 -33.07
N PRO A 525 -18.20 -30.76 -33.56
CA PRO A 525 -19.07 -31.44 -34.50
C PRO A 525 -20.48 -31.63 -33.90
N LEU A 526 -21.50 -31.42 -34.71
CA LEU A 526 -22.90 -31.60 -34.32
C LEU A 526 -23.21 -33.08 -33.96
N HIS A 527 -22.58 -33.97 -34.65
CA HIS A 527 -22.63 -35.42 -34.40
C HIS A 527 -21.24 -35.90 -33.97
N PRO A 528 -21.02 -36.14 -32.66
CA PRO A 528 -19.73 -36.72 -32.28
C PRO A 528 -19.58 -38.06 -32.98
N PRO A 529 -18.37 -38.41 -33.48
CA PRO A 529 -18.12 -39.70 -34.13
C PRO A 529 -18.63 -40.84 -33.22
N LYS A 530 -19.39 -41.77 -33.78
CA LYS A 530 -19.89 -42.95 -33.06
C LYS A 530 -18.70 -43.65 -32.43
N THR A 531 -18.49 -43.49 -31.14
CA THR A 531 -17.44 -44.21 -30.42
C THR A 531 -17.77 -45.70 -30.52
N SER A 532 -16.87 -46.53 -31.10
CA SER A 532 -17.05 -47.97 -31.16
C SER A 532 -17.31 -48.52 -29.77
N LEU A 533 -18.13 -49.57 -29.69
CA LEU A 533 -18.46 -50.24 -28.41
C LEU A 533 -17.22 -50.57 -27.55
N GLY A 534 -16.08 -50.87 -28.21
CA GLY A 534 -14.80 -51.16 -27.55
C GLY A 534 -14.17 -49.97 -26.82
N SER A 535 -14.36 -48.72 -27.28
CA SER A 535 -13.83 -47.54 -26.59
C SER A 535 -14.68 -47.13 -25.37
N ARG A 536 -16.01 -47.42 -25.40
CA ARG A 536 -16.91 -47.22 -24.25
C ARG A 536 -16.64 -48.21 -23.11
N LEU A 537 -16.26 -49.45 -23.45
CA LEU A 537 -15.84 -50.47 -22.47
C LEU A 537 -14.50 -50.13 -21.83
N ARG A 538 -13.50 -49.65 -22.62
CA ARG A 538 -12.20 -49.22 -22.07
C ARG A 538 -12.32 -48.02 -21.15
N SER A 539 -13.12 -47.00 -21.48
CA SER A 539 -13.31 -45.84 -20.60
C SER A 539 -14.04 -46.17 -19.31
N ARG A 540 -14.99 -47.13 -19.32
CA ARG A 540 -15.63 -47.62 -18.10
C ARG A 540 -14.69 -48.45 -17.22
N LEU A 541 -13.85 -49.29 -17.78
CA LEU A 541 -12.84 -50.05 -17.05
C LEU A 541 -11.76 -49.16 -16.41
N LEU A 542 -11.29 -48.12 -17.12
CA LEU A 542 -10.31 -47.15 -16.60
C LEU A 542 -10.94 -46.22 -15.55
N GLY A 543 -12.21 -45.88 -15.66
CA GLY A 543 -12.95 -45.11 -14.65
C GLY A 543 -13.18 -45.92 -13.35
N ALA A 544 -13.45 -47.23 -13.45
CA ALA A 544 -13.63 -48.12 -12.31
C ALA A 544 -12.31 -48.41 -11.54
N GLN A 545 -11.17 -48.37 -12.19
CA GLN A 545 -9.86 -48.52 -11.53
C GLN A 545 -9.42 -47.27 -10.78
N ARG A 546 -9.89 -46.05 -11.17
CA ARG A 546 -9.61 -44.80 -10.42
C ARG A 546 -10.48 -44.63 -9.18
N SER A 547 -11.66 -45.24 -9.14
CA SER A 547 -12.56 -45.20 -7.98
C SER A 547 -12.18 -46.17 -6.82
N LYS A 548 -11.24 -47.10 -7.06
CA LYS A 548 -10.72 -48.01 -6.03
C LYS A 548 -9.39 -47.59 -5.42
N ARG A 549 -8.91 -46.39 -5.74
CA ARG A 549 -7.65 -45.80 -5.19
C ARG A 549 -7.87 -44.43 -4.57
N LYS A 550 -9.04 -44.17 -4.00
CA LYS A 550 -9.26 -43.04 -3.06
C LYS A 550 -9.77 -43.57 -1.77
#